data_97b1ba0d08162dbb508c76437fef1719
#
_entry.id   97b1ba0d08162dbb508c76437fef1719
#
_cell.length_a   1.000
_cell.length_b   1.000
_cell.length_c   1.000
_cell.angle_alpha   90.00
_cell.angle_beta   90.00
_cell.angle_gamma   90.00
#
_symmetry.space_group_name_H-M   'P 1'
#
loop_
_entity.id
_entity.type
_entity.pdbx_description
1 polymer ?
#
loop_
_entity_poly.entity_id
_entity_poly.type
_entity_poly.pdbx_seq_one_letter_code
_entity_poly.pdbx_strand_id
1 'polypeptide(L)'
;MKRTIAFGGLVATAGLLAGGLAAPAQAAGDTASDALANSGIAAYSVAAYWKANNAANLIGATPYNVETKTVAKHISKGGPAPDSKPGIVPAIGDEKKTAAKSKNVNLPKTTGKVFFKGADGKPHWCSATSVQSAYHNLVATAGHCVYDTESNAATLDKWVFIPGYYQGKTPWGIYVGKQAFTHYDYDVYEDGDRDYAFVTVYNGLKFAHDGVVRPFTDNPGGWKEVSAATFANFPRWFRDWDNNGTYWCKHDDKYYVWAFEDAGRLGDNVGGQGLAYNQKVGQPVFVFGYPSGSHPDGNYAYSGKTLKWSYGKTFAAQAPAIKGEELVAVKSSFTGEGALGSSWLLKYNNGRRLGYLNGVTIGVSDTDGNDRFDTSVSPYFDGELYGVYKAAYPLWSGSIAVPFESPVLH
;
A
#
# COMPACT_ATOMS: atom_id res chain seq x y z
N MET A 1 12.57 21.72 -2.67
CA MET A 1 11.81 23.00 -2.60
C MET A 1 11.09 23.07 -1.27
N LYS A 2 11.10 24.20 -0.57
CA LYS A 2 10.50 24.29 0.76
C LYS A 2 8.97 24.32 0.68
N ARG A 3 8.30 23.36 1.28
CA ARG A 3 6.84 23.40 1.46
C ARG A 3 6.45 24.52 2.42
N THR A 4 5.49 25.35 2.03
CA THR A 4 4.95 26.42 2.88
C THR A 4 3.91 25.81 3.81
N ILE A 5 4.17 25.82 5.12
CA ILE A 5 3.28 25.26 6.15
C ILE A 5 2.08 26.19 6.32
N ALA A 6 0.87 25.72 6.01
CA ALA A 6 -0.37 26.36 6.40
C ALA A 6 -0.81 25.82 7.76
N PHE A 7 -0.69 26.63 8.81
CA PHE A 7 -1.22 26.31 10.13
C PHE A 7 -2.75 26.38 10.14
N GLY A 8 -3.41 25.22 10.09
CA GLY A 8 -4.84 25.09 10.39
C GLY A 8 -5.04 24.72 11.84
N GLY A 9 -5.47 25.70 12.66
CA GLY A 9 -5.73 25.50 14.08
C GLY A 9 -6.91 24.58 14.35
N LEU A 10 -6.71 23.52 15.13
CA LEU A 10 -7.76 22.66 15.65
C LEU A 10 -8.15 23.12 17.06
N VAL A 11 -9.42 23.51 17.24
CA VAL A 11 -10.02 23.77 18.54
C VAL A 11 -10.41 22.44 19.18
N ALA A 12 -9.73 22.06 20.25
CA ALA A 12 -10.09 20.90 21.06
C ALA A 12 -11.09 21.32 22.15
N THR A 13 -12.26 20.69 22.20
CA THR A 13 -13.16 20.74 23.37
C THR A 13 -12.87 19.56 24.29
N ALA A 14 -12.52 19.89 25.51
CA ALA A 14 -12.21 18.96 26.58
C ALA A 14 -13.47 18.34 27.20
N GLY A 15 -13.41 17.05 27.49
CA GLY A 15 -14.32 16.35 28.40
C GLY A 15 -13.56 15.40 29.30
N LEU A 16 -13.71 15.58 30.58
CA LEU A 16 -12.91 15.10 31.72
C LEU A 16 -13.18 13.65 32.17
N LEU A 17 -12.16 13.09 32.82
CA LEU A 17 -12.08 12.15 33.97
C LEU A 17 -11.87 10.66 33.63
N ALA A 18 -11.03 9.93 34.26
CA ALA A 18 -9.97 9.98 35.26
C ALA A 18 -9.38 8.58 35.39
N GLY A 19 -8.16 8.47 35.83
CA GLY A 19 -7.65 7.21 36.36
C GLY A 19 -6.44 6.63 35.64
N GLY A 20 -5.32 7.13 35.99
CA GLY A 20 -3.96 6.76 36.01
C GLY A 20 -3.47 5.42 35.52
N LEU A 21 -2.57 5.46 34.59
CA LEU A 21 -1.27 4.81 34.57
C LEU A 21 -0.45 5.53 33.50
N ALA A 22 0.60 6.19 33.90
CA ALA A 22 1.50 6.89 33.01
C ALA A 22 2.16 5.88 32.06
N ALA A 23 1.66 5.80 30.83
CA ALA A 23 2.45 5.33 29.71
C ALA A 23 3.24 6.53 29.17
N PRO A 24 4.50 6.36 28.74
CA PRO A 24 5.28 7.46 28.22
C PRO A 24 4.53 8.09 27.04
N ALA A 25 4.26 9.39 27.15
CA ALA A 25 3.68 10.21 26.09
C ALA A 25 4.79 10.51 25.05
N GLN A 26 5.10 9.54 24.22
CA GLN A 26 5.91 9.71 23.02
C GLN A 26 5.22 8.93 21.92
N ALA A 27 4.74 9.61 20.92
CA ALA A 27 4.39 9.15 19.59
C ALA A 27 3.12 9.76 18.98
N ALA A 28 2.40 10.67 19.65
CA ALA A 28 1.26 11.35 19.01
C ALA A 28 1.68 12.58 18.17
N GLY A 29 2.98 13.03 18.29
CA GLY A 29 3.51 14.17 17.58
C GLY A 29 4.24 13.85 16.28
N ASP A 30 4.70 12.62 16.11
CA ASP A 30 5.62 12.26 15.02
C ASP A 30 4.94 11.50 13.86
N THR A 31 3.62 11.33 13.91
CA THR A 31 2.85 10.68 12.85
C THR A 31 2.15 11.72 11.99
N ALA A 32 2.48 11.75 10.71
CA ALA A 32 1.73 12.46 9.67
C ALA A 32 0.63 11.56 9.11
N SER A 33 -0.50 12.16 8.74
CA SER A 33 -1.58 11.41 8.09
C SER A 33 -2.36 12.26 7.10
N ASP A 34 -2.63 11.70 5.92
CA ASP A 34 -3.30 12.36 4.82
C ASP A 34 -4.46 11.53 4.26
N ALA A 35 -5.51 12.23 3.84
CA ALA A 35 -6.66 11.59 3.21
C ALA A 35 -6.34 11.22 1.76
N LEU A 36 -6.75 10.02 1.36
CA LEU A 36 -6.72 9.54 -0.03
C LEU A 36 -8.13 9.69 -0.65
N ALA A 37 -8.98 8.67 -0.56
CA ALA A 37 -10.38 8.79 -0.96
C ALA A 37 -11.24 9.06 0.28
N ASN A 38 -11.83 10.24 0.38
CA ASN A 38 -12.51 10.72 1.58
C ASN A 38 -14.00 10.32 1.68
N SER A 39 -14.54 9.66 0.66
CA SER A 39 -15.94 9.18 0.63
C SER A 39 -16.08 7.90 -0.18
N GLY A 40 -17.17 7.15 0.06
CA GLY A 40 -17.49 5.95 -0.72
C GLY A 40 -17.68 6.23 -2.21
N ILE A 41 -18.25 7.38 -2.56
CA ILE A 41 -18.40 7.81 -3.97
C ILE A 41 -17.03 8.10 -4.60
N ALA A 42 -16.13 8.78 -3.90
CA ALA A 42 -14.78 9.01 -4.35
C ALA A 42 -14.01 7.69 -4.53
N ALA A 43 -14.15 6.77 -3.57
CA ALA A 43 -13.53 5.45 -3.64
C ALA A 43 -14.05 4.61 -4.82
N TYR A 44 -15.37 4.62 -5.08
CA TYR A 44 -15.96 4.01 -6.26
C TYR A 44 -15.31 4.56 -7.55
N SER A 45 -15.21 5.88 -7.65
CA SER A 45 -14.65 6.55 -8.84
C SER A 45 -13.19 6.16 -9.09
N VAL A 46 -12.40 6.03 -8.02
CA VAL A 46 -11.00 5.56 -8.10
C VAL A 46 -10.94 4.11 -8.59
N ALA A 47 -11.75 3.21 -8.03
CA ALA A 47 -11.78 1.82 -8.47
C ALA A 47 -12.22 1.69 -9.94
N ALA A 48 -13.23 2.48 -10.37
CA ALA A 48 -13.70 2.52 -11.74
C ALA A 48 -12.60 2.96 -12.71
N TYR A 49 -11.82 3.99 -12.36
CA TYR A 49 -10.67 4.43 -13.15
C TYR A 49 -9.68 3.30 -13.44
N TRP A 50 -9.36 2.48 -12.45
CA TRP A 50 -8.40 1.39 -12.61
C TRP A 50 -8.95 0.20 -13.41
N LYS A 51 -10.26 -0.03 -13.38
CA LYS A 51 -10.88 -1.14 -14.11
C LYS A 51 -11.38 -0.80 -15.50
N ALA A 52 -11.42 0.49 -15.84
CA ALA A 52 -11.92 0.94 -17.14
C ALA A 52 -11.14 0.35 -18.32
N ASN A 53 -11.82 0.24 -19.46
CA ASN A 53 -11.26 -0.23 -20.72
C ASN A 53 -10.52 -1.58 -20.56
N ASN A 54 -11.18 -2.56 -19.95
CA ASN A 54 -10.60 -3.88 -19.65
C ASN A 54 -9.34 -3.80 -18.79
N ALA A 55 -9.34 -2.91 -17.78
CA ALA A 55 -8.22 -2.66 -16.89
C ALA A 55 -6.96 -2.10 -17.59
N ALA A 56 -7.14 -1.32 -18.65
CA ALA A 56 -6.03 -0.75 -19.41
C ALA A 56 -5.05 0.05 -18.54
N ASN A 57 -5.57 0.83 -17.57
CA ASN A 57 -4.73 1.58 -16.65
C ASN A 57 -3.88 0.67 -15.74
N LEU A 58 -4.44 -0.45 -15.27
CA LEU A 58 -3.68 -1.45 -14.48
C LEU A 58 -2.63 -2.17 -15.31
N ILE A 59 -2.99 -2.53 -16.55
CA ILE A 59 -2.10 -3.28 -17.45
C ILE A 59 -0.98 -2.38 -17.98
N GLY A 60 -1.30 -1.13 -18.30
CA GLY A 60 -0.36 -0.14 -18.83
C GLY A 60 0.44 0.58 -17.75
N ALA A 61 0.15 0.40 -16.46
CA ALA A 61 0.92 1.01 -15.39
C ALA A 61 2.38 0.54 -15.42
N THR A 62 3.30 1.50 -15.30
CA THR A 62 4.74 1.22 -15.24
C THR A 62 5.20 1.08 -13.80
N PRO A 63 6.26 0.31 -13.52
CA PRO A 63 6.83 0.29 -12.19
C PRO A 63 7.32 1.68 -11.81
N TYR A 64 7.09 2.05 -10.54
CA TYR A 64 7.53 3.34 -10.03
C TYR A 64 9.04 3.32 -9.84
N ASN A 65 9.74 4.32 -10.35
CA ASN A 65 11.20 4.33 -10.41
C ASN A 65 11.85 5.54 -9.75
N VAL A 66 11.07 6.37 -9.08
CA VAL A 66 11.58 7.50 -8.32
C VAL A 66 12.40 6.97 -7.13
N GLU A 67 13.60 7.49 -6.96
CA GLU A 67 14.52 7.16 -5.86
C GLU A 67 14.84 5.66 -5.66
N THR A 68 14.60 4.85 -6.69
CA THR A 68 14.76 3.39 -6.59
C THR A 68 16.21 2.95 -6.37
N LYS A 69 17.16 3.67 -6.99
CA LYS A 69 18.59 3.33 -6.94
C LYS A 69 19.25 4.12 -5.83
N THR A 70 19.90 3.42 -4.92
CA THR A 70 20.65 4.05 -3.83
C THR A 70 22.05 3.48 -3.72
N VAL A 71 22.99 4.28 -3.28
CA VAL A 71 24.35 3.85 -2.96
C VAL A 71 24.39 3.44 -1.51
N ALA A 72 24.06 2.18 -1.23
CA ALA A 72 24.09 1.64 0.11
C ALA A 72 25.50 1.11 0.46
N LYS A 73 25.90 1.31 1.71
CA LYS A 73 27.17 0.82 2.26
C LYS A 73 26.89 -0.09 3.44
N HIS A 74 27.50 -1.27 3.44
CA HIS A 74 27.52 -2.14 4.61
C HIS A 74 28.31 -1.47 5.74
N ILE A 75 27.77 -1.49 6.96
CA ILE A 75 28.42 -0.98 8.16
C ILE A 75 28.82 -2.15 9.04
N SER A 76 30.10 -2.23 9.40
CA SER A 76 30.63 -3.25 10.31
C SER A 76 30.55 -2.84 11.79
N LYS A 77 30.44 -1.56 12.09
CA LYS A 77 30.34 -1.01 13.45
C LYS A 77 29.25 0.06 13.49
N GLY A 78 28.41 0.00 14.54
CA GLY A 78 27.24 0.88 14.61
C GLY A 78 26.07 0.29 13.83
N GLY A 79 25.26 1.14 13.21
CA GLY A 79 24.02 0.80 12.53
C GLY A 79 22.81 1.00 13.44
N PRO A 80 21.62 0.60 13.00
CA PRO A 80 20.38 0.89 13.72
C PRO A 80 20.38 0.26 15.10
N ALA A 81 19.98 1.03 16.08
CA ALA A 81 19.84 0.60 17.47
C ALA A 81 18.35 0.60 17.87
N PRO A 82 17.91 -0.40 18.65
CA PRO A 82 16.57 -0.36 19.20
C PRO A 82 16.37 0.85 20.12
N ASP A 83 15.30 1.60 19.91
CA ASP A 83 14.85 2.71 20.75
C ASP A 83 14.00 2.26 21.94
N SER A 84 13.53 1.04 21.90
CA SER A 84 12.72 0.40 22.93
C SER A 84 12.90 -1.14 22.93
N LYS A 85 12.11 -1.83 23.76
CA LYS A 85 12.15 -3.30 23.79
C LYS A 85 11.61 -3.89 22.48
N PRO A 86 12.20 -5.01 22.01
CA PRO A 86 11.67 -5.75 20.87
C PRO A 86 10.20 -6.14 21.08
N GLY A 87 9.39 -5.94 20.06
CA GLY A 87 7.97 -6.28 20.07
C GLY A 87 7.53 -6.97 18.80
N ILE A 88 6.41 -7.66 18.90
CA ILE A 88 5.72 -8.31 17.78
C ILE A 88 4.21 -8.11 17.90
N VAL A 89 3.54 -7.97 16.75
CA VAL A 89 2.10 -8.06 16.62
C VAL A 89 1.79 -9.31 15.79
N PRO A 90 0.98 -10.26 16.31
CA PRO A 90 0.66 -11.50 15.60
C PRO A 90 -0.06 -11.23 14.26
N ALA A 91 0.13 -12.11 13.29
CA ALA A 91 -0.53 -12.08 12.00
C ALA A 91 -2.02 -12.43 12.10
N ILE A 92 -2.84 -11.96 11.15
CA ILE A 92 -4.22 -12.41 10.99
C ILE A 92 -4.21 -13.89 10.58
N GLY A 93 -4.87 -14.75 11.36
CA GLY A 93 -4.90 -16.19 11.13
C GLY A 93 -3.81 -16.98 11.84
N ASP A 94 -3.00 -16.33 12.68
CA ASP A 94 -1.97 -17.00 13.49
C ASP A 94 -2.58 -17.98 14.51
N GLU A 95 -3.81 -17.78 14.89
CA GLU A 95 -4.61 -18.66 15.72
C GLU A 95 -4.93 -20.01 15.07
N LYS A 96 -4.86 -20.12 13.74
CA LYS A 96 -5.13 -21.34 12.99
C LYS A 96 -3.87 -22.21 12.91
N LYS A 97 -3.77 -23.21 13.76
CA LYS A 97 -2.67 -24.19 13.73
C LYS A 97 -2.85 -25.19 12.58
N THR A 98 -2.17 -24.94 11.47
CA THR A 98 -2.06 -25.92 10.37
C THR A 98 -0.60 -26.30 10.17
N ALA A 99 -0.28 -27.57 10.36
CA ALA A 99 1.04 -28.12 10.07
C ALA A 99 1.06 -28.63 8.62
N ALA A 100 1.34 -27.75 7.67
CA ALA A 100 1.63 -28.17 6.29
C ALA A 100 3.14 -28.13 6.07
N LYS A 101 3.73 -29.28 5.74
CA LYS A 101 5.10 -29.35 5.22
C LYS A 101 5.07 -29.10 3.72
N SER A 102 5.71 -28.03 3.26
CA SER A 102 5.91 -27.76 1.84
C SER A 102 7.38 -27.81 1.49
N LYS A 103 7.72 -28.45 0.36
CA LYS A 103 9.09 -28.47 -0.17
C LYS A 103 9.47 -27.17 -0.88
N ASN A 104 8.49 -26.39 -1.31
CA ASN A 104 8.67 -25.13 -2.02
C ASN A 104 8.21 -23.95 -1.18
N VAL A 105 8.69 -22.75 -1.49
CA VAL A 105 8.20 -21.53 -0.86
C VAL A 105 6.80 -21.22 -1.39
N ASN A 106 5.82 -21.23 -0.48
CA ASN A 106 4.46 -20.82 -0.79
C ASN A 106 4.37 -19.29 -0.71
N LEU A 107 4.01 -18.66 -1.80
CA LEU A 107 3.90 -17.21 -1.88
C LEU A 107 2.72 -16.70 -1.01
N PRO A 108 2.90 -15.60 -0.25
CA PRO A 108 1.84 -15.05 0.59
C PRO A 108 0.72 -14.41 -0.24
N LYS A 109 -0.53 -14.66 0.14
CA LYS A 109 -1.70 -14.01 -0.47
C LYS A 109 -1.81 -12.54 -0.10
N THR A 110 -1.16 -12.13 0.99
CA THR A 110 -1.14 -10.76 1.50
C THR A 110 -0.38 -9.80 0.60
N THR A 111 0.59 -10.30 -0.18
CA THR A 111 1.39 -9.45 -1.08
C THR A 111 0.65 -9.17 -2.37
N GLY A 112 0.71 -7.92 -2.80
CA GLY A 112 0.07 -7.43 -4.00
C GLY A 112 0.81 -6.23 -4.58
N LYS A 113 0.15 -5.54 -5.48
CA LYS A 113 0.60 -4.25 -6.01
C LYS A 113 -0.26 -3.12 -5.49
N VAL A 114 0.36 -2.00 -5.21
CA VAL A 114 -0.32 -0.71 -5.13
C VAL A 114 -0.20 -0.01 -6.47
N PHE A 115 -1.28 0.64 -6.89
CA PHE A 115 -1.34 1.44 -8.10
C PHE A 115 -1.74 2.86 -7.75
N PHE A 116 -1.16 3.81 -8.45
CA PHE A 116 -1.42 5.24 -8.27
C PHE A 116 -1.05 6.02 -9.53
N LYS A 117 -1.47 7.28 -9.58
CA LYS A 117 -0.93 8.23 -10.55
C LYS A 117 0.20 9.01 -9.90
N GLY A 118 1.36 9.03 -10.53
CA GLY A 118 2.50 9.82 -10.09
C GLY A 118 2.36 11.31 -10.42
N ALA A 119 3.36 12.10 -10.02
CA ALA A 119 3.45 13.53 -10.32
C ALA A 119 3.43 13.83 -11.82
N ASP A 120 3.90 12.90 -12.65
CA ASP A 120 3.85 12.97 -14.12
C ASP A 120 2.43 12.73 -14.70
N GLY A 121 1.45 12.46 -13.83
CA GLY A 121 0.07 12.19 -14.21
C GLY A 121 -0.17 10.80 -14.81
N LYS A 122 0.82 9.92 -14.83
CA LYS A 122 0.73 8.57 -15.41
C LYS A 122 0.48 7.49 -14.36
N PRO A 123 -0.08 6.33 -14.77
CA PRO A 123 -0.22 5.17 -13.92
C PRO A 123 1.12 4.52 -13.57
N HIS A 124 1.36 4.31 -12.28
CA HIS A 124 2.51 3.60 -11.73
C HIS A 124 2.09 2.56 -10.71
N TRP A 125 3.04 1.72 -10.31
CA TRP A 125 2.82 0.74 -9.27
C TRP A 125 4.09 0.43 -8.46
N CYS A 126 3.88 0.02 -7.20
CA CYS A 126 4.86 -0.57 -6.31
C CYS A 126 4.36 -1.92 -5.79
N SER A 127 5.19 -2.62 -5.03
CA SER A 127 4.77 -3.75 -4.20
C SER A 127 4.19 -3.28 -2.87
N ALA A 128 3.33 -4.07 -2.25
CA ALA A 128 2.80 -3.82 -0.90
C ALA A 128 2.28 -5.11 -0.26
N THR A 129 1.93 -5.05 1.03
CA THR A 129 1.38 -6.20 1.74
C THR A 129 0.28 -5.81 2.72
N SER A 130 -0.73 -6.68 2.86
CA SER A 130 -1.72 -6.61 3.92
C SER A 130 -1.07 -6.93 5.26
N VAL A 131 -1.34 -6.15 6.29
CA VAL A 131 -0.84 -6.34 7.66
C VAL A 131 -1.99 -6.36 8.66
N GLN A 132 -1.70 -6.90 9.84
CA GLN A 132 -2.65 -6.96 10.95
C GLN A 132 -3.15 -5.57 11.34
N SER A 133 -4.45 -5.45 11.55
CA SER A 133 -5.10 -4.28 12.16
C SER A 133 -6.42 -4.67 12.81
N ALA A 134 -6.96 -3.81 13.68
CA ALA A 134 -8.19 -4.11 14.40
C ALA A 134 -9.37 -4.41 13.47
N TYR A 135 -9.41 -3.79 12.30
CA TYR A 135 -10.48 -3.96 11.32
C TYR A 135 -10.06 -4.71 10.06
N HIS A 136 -8.86 -5.32 10.04
CA HIS A 136 -8.37 -6.11 8.91
C HIS A 136 -8.30 -5.32 7.59
N ASN A 137 -7.94 -4.05 7.66
CA ASN A 137 -8.03 -3.10 6.55
C ASN A 137 -6.75 -2.28 6.35
N LEU A 138 -5.58 -2.83 6.73
CA LEU A 138 -4.33 -2.09 6.71
C LEU A 138 -3.34 -2.67 5.69
N VAL A 139 -2.69 -1.80 4.94
CA VAL A 139 -1.64 -2.10 3.96
C VAL A 139 -0.35 -1.41 4.36
N ALA A 140 0.78 -2.10 4.24
CA ALA A 140 2.12 -1.54 4.42
C ALA A 140 2.88 -1.52 3.10
N THR A 141 3.63 -0.44 2.85
CA THR A 141 4.50 -0.25 1.68
C THR A 141 5.59 0.78 2.02
N ALA A 142 6.44 1.12 1.05
CA ALA A 142 7.38 2.24 1.18
C ALA A 142 6.65 3.59 1.21
N GLY A 143 7.18 4.57 1.90
CA GLY A 143 6.58 5.90 2.03
C GLY A 143 6.42 6.59 0.68
N HIS A 144 7.46 6.56 -0.16
CA HIS A 144 7.43 7.15 -1.50
C HIS A 144 6.47 6.44 -2.49
N CYS A 145 5.88 5.30 -2.13
CA CYS A 145 4.79 4.66 -2.88
C CYS A 145 3.39 5.16 -2.46
N VAL A 146 3.31 6.14 -1.57
CA VAL A 146 2.07 6.75 -1.05
C VAL A 146 2.15 8.27 -1.05
N TYR A 147 3.25 8.82 -0.58
CA TYR A 147 3.50 10.26 -0.49
C TYR A 147 4.21 10.75 -1.75
N ASP A 148 3.83 11.94 -2.19
CA ASP A 148 4.38 12.54 -3.41
C ASP A 148 5.65 13.33 -3.09
N THR A 149 6.80 12.77 -3.38
CA THR A 149 8.11 13.40 -3.19
C THR A 149 8.53 14.30 -4.36
N GLU A 150 7.78 14.32 -5.47
CA GLU A 150 8.14 15.05 -6.69
C GLU A 150 7.33 16.31 -6.92
N SER A 151 6.08 16.37 -6.43
CA SER A 151 5.19 17.52 -6.60
C SER A 151 4.82 18.16 -5.26
N ASN A 152 3.94 19.16 -5.29
CA ASN A 152 3.45 19.79 -4.06
C ASN A 152 2.18 19.10 -3.49
N ALA A 153 1.78 17.96 -4.03
CA ALA A 153 0.69 17.17 -3.48
C ALA A 153 1.16 16.40 -2.24
N ALA A 154 0.29 16.21 -1.26
CA ALA A 154 0.63 15.43 -0.08
C ALA A 154 0.79 13.94 -0.41
N THR A 155 -0.10 13.39 -1.24
CA THR A 155 -0.13 11.97 -1.59
C THR A 155 -0.25 11.77 -3.10
N LEU A 156 0.16 10.57 -3.54
CA LEU A 156 -0.05 10.10 -4.90
C LEU A 156 -1.55 9.88 -5.19
N ASP A 157 -2.00 10.26 -6.38
CA ASP A 157 -3.42 10.27 -6.74
C ASP A 157 -3.95 8.86 -7.08
N LYS A 158 -5.23 8.62 -6.82
CA LYS A 158 -5.97 7.39 -7.16
C LYS A 158 -5.37 6.10 -6.60
N TRP A 159 -4.86 6.15 -5.40
CA TRP A 159 -4.18 5.05 -4.75
C TRP A 159 -5.11 3.84 -4.47
N VAL A 160 -4.71 2.65 -4.92
CA VAL A 160 -5.40 1.38 -4.67
C VAL A 160 -4.42 0.26 -4.38
N PHE A 161 -4.83 -0.72 -3.57
CA PHE A 161 -4.11 -1.97 -3.34
C PHE A 161 -4.85 -3.14 -3.97
N ILE A 162 -4.12 -3.99 -4.69
CA ILE A 162 -4.67 -5.20 -5.33
C ILE A 162 -3.83 -6.40 -4.89
N PRO A 163 -4.28 -7.15 -3.85
CA PRO A 163 -3.59 -8.34 -3.38
C PRO A 163 -3.64 -9.45 -4.45
N GLY A 164 -2.52 -10.14 -4.61
CA GLY A 164 -2.40 -11.22 -5.59
C GLY A 164 -2.59 -10.77 -7.05
N TYR A 165 -2.30 -9.50 -7.36
CA TYR A 165 -2.42 -8.96 -8.71
C TYR A 165 -1.73 -9.82 -9.75
N TYR A 166 -2.40 -10.05 -10.88
CA TYR A 166 -1.85 -10.76 -12.02
C TYR A 166 -2.48 -10.27 -13.33
N GLN A 167 -1.70 -9.57 -14.16
CA GLN A 167 -2.06 -9.16 -15.53
C GLN A 167 -3.49 -8.56 -15.64
N GLY A 168 -3.76 -7.50 -14.89
CA GLY A 168 -5.06 -6.82 -14.89
C GLY A 168 -6.14 -7.52 -14.06
N LYS A 169 -5.89 -8.74 -13.56
CA LYS A 169 -6.83 -9.48 -12.72
C LYS A 169 -6.77 -9.00 -11.27
N THR A 170 -7.93 -8.91 -10.66
CA THR A 170 -8.13 -8.45 -9.27
C THR A 170 -8.85 -9.56 -8.47
N PRO A 171 -8.18 -10.70 -8.20
CA PRO A 171 -8.84 -11.92 -7.72
C PRO A 171 -9.57 -11.73 -6.38
N TRP A 172 -9.08 -10.83 -5.53
CA TRP A 172 -9.62 -10.54 -4.20
C TRP A 172 -10.36 -9.20 -4.14
N GLY A 173 -10.53 -8.50 -5.27
CA GLY A 173 -11.10 -7.16 -5.36
C GLY A 173 -10.04 -6.07 -5.41
N ILE A 174 -10.51 -4.82 -5.54
CA ILE A 174 -9.71 -3.60 -5.49
C ILE A 174 -9.99 -2.92 -4.16
N TYR A 175 -8.92 -2.62 -3.41
CA TYR A 175 -8.99 -1.96 -2.11
C TYR A 175 -8.52 -0.53 -2.25
N VAL A 176 -9.45 0.42 -2.19
CA VAL A 176 -9.14 1.84 -2.35
C VAL A 176 -8.61 2.41 -1.05
N GLY A 177 -7.52 3.17 -1.11
CA GLY A 177 -6.93 3.86 0.04
C GLY A 177 -7.89 4.92 0.59
N LYS A 178 -8.05 4.93 1.92
CA LYS A 178 -8.85 5.94 2.63
C LYS A 178 -7.97 6.98 3.30
N GLN A 179 -6.96 6.55 4.03
CA GLN A 179 -6.05 7.42 4.77
C GLN A 179 -4.67 6.80 4.83
N ALA A 180 -3.66 7.61 4.58
CA ALA A 180 -2.25 7.27 4.66
C ALA A 180 -1.64 7.75 5.98
N PHE A 181 -0.63 7.02 6.46
CA PHE A 181 0.13 7.33 7.68
C PHE A 181 1.61 7.08 7.43
N THR A 182 2.44 8.03 7.80
CA THR A 182 3.90 7.91 7.81
C THR A 182 4.48 8.66 8.99
N HIS A 183 5.79 8.61 9.16
CA HIS A 183 6.48 9.46 10.13
C HIS A 183 6.55 10.90 9.62
N TYR A 184 6.46 11.87 10.52
CA TYR A 184 6.54 13.30 10.20
C TYR A 184 7.81 13.67 9.44
N ASP A 185 8.95 13.09 9.83
CA ASP A 185 10.23 13.38 9.18
C ASP A 185 10.29 12.86 7.74
N TYR A 186 9.55 11.79 7.43
CA TYR A 186 9.40 11.38 6.04
C TYR A 186 8.53 12.37 5.25
N ASP A 187 7.38 12.74 5.79
CA ASP A 187 6.45 13.65 5.10
C ASP A 187 7.06 15.02 4.82
N VAL A 188 7.85 15.54 5.75
CA VAL A 188 8.38 16.92 5.67
C VAL A 188 9.81 16.98 5.12
N TYR A 189 10.65 16.00 5.46
CA TYR A 189 12.08 16.03 5.16
C TYR A 189 12.55 14.92 4.20
N GLU A 190 11.67 14.00 3.84
CA GLU A 190 11.99 12.84 2.98
C GLU A 190 13.16 12.05 3.58
N ASP A 191 13.10 11.79 4.89
CA ASP A 191 14.10 11.04 5.62
C ASP A 191 14.00 9.54 5.26
N GLY A 192 15.05 9.00 4.66
CA GLY A 192 15.09 7.62 4.21
C GLY A 192 14.98 6.59 5.32
N ASP A 193 15.35 6.94 6.56
CA ASP A 193 15.16 6.10 7.74
C ASP A 193 13.69 5.97 8.13
N ARG A 194 12.84 6.80 7.57
CA ARG A 194 11.39 6.86 7.82
C ARG A 194 10.56 6.61 6.55
N ASP A 195 11.18 6.12 5.46
CA ASP A 195 10.51 5.82 4.18
C ASP A 195 9.63 4.55 4.29
N TYR A 196 8.58 4.63 5.07
CA TYR A 196 7.54 3.63 5.22
C TYR A 196 6.17 4.28 5.36
N ALA A 197 5.13 3.58 4.92
CA ALA A 197 3.76 4.04 5.09
C ALA A 197 2.80 2.90 5.41
N PHE A 198 1.76 3.24 6.16
CA PHE A 198 0.58 2.41 6.38
C PHE A 198 -0.64 3.09 5.77
N VAL A 199 -1.47 2.34 5.06
CA VAL A 199 -2.68 2.86 4.42
C VAL A 199 -3.88 2.05 4.86
N THR A 200 -4.87 2.73 5.47
CA THR A 200 -6.18 2.12 5.70
C THR A 200 -6.96 2.09 4.39
N VAL A 201 -7.60 0.97 4.10
CA VAL A 201 -8.36 0.78 2.86
C VAL A 201 -9.81 0.47 3.13
N TYR A 202 -10.71 0.89 2.24
CA TYR A 202 -12.10 0.45 2.23
C TYR A 202 -12.21 -1.05 2.02
N ASN A 203 -13.37 -1.64 2.31
CA ASN A 203 -13.69 -2.98 1.86
C ASN A 203 -13.45 -3.10 0.35
N GLY A 204 -13.06 -4.28 -0.08
CA GLY A 204 -12.78 -4.55 -1.48
C GLY A 204 -14.02 -4.35 -2.36
N LEU A 205 -13.79 -3.89 -3.58
CA LEU A 205 -14.82 -3.71 -4.59
C LEU A 205 -14.55 -4.66 -5.76
N LYS A 206 -15.60 -5.36 -6.21
CA LYS A 206 -15.62 -6.12 -7.46
C LYS A 206 -16.70 -5.56 -8.36
N PHE A 207 -16.35 -5.26 -9.60
CA PHE A 207 -17.34 -4.92 -10.62
C PHE A 207 -17.89 -6.22 -11.22
N ALA A 208 -19.20 -6.37 -11.12
CA ALA A 208 -20.07 -7.44 -11.62
C ALA A 208 -19.46 -8.75 -12.18
N HIS A 209 -20.21 -9.81 -12.05
CA HIS A 209 -20.01 -11.24 -12.29
C HIS A 209 -18.81 -11.72 -13.13
N ASP A 210 -18.46 -11.08 -14.25
CA ASP A 210 -17.34 -11.45 -15.13
C ASP A 210 -16.27 -10.36 -15.25
N GLY A 211 -16.45 -9.26 -14.52
CA GLY A 211 -15.53 -8.10 -14.56
C GLY A 211 -15.62 -7.28 -15.86
N VAL A 212 -16.60 -7.56 -16.71
CA VAL A 212 -16.83 -6.85 -17.97
C VAL A 212 -17.99 -5.88 -17.79
N VAL A 213 -17.72 -4.59 -17.89
CA VAL A 213 -18.75 -3.56 -17.93
C VAL A 213 -19.33 -3.51 -19.34
N ARG A 214 -20.66 -3.55 -19.44
CA ARG A 214 -21.40 -3.51 -20.71
C ARG A 214 -22.18 -2.22 -20.83
N PRO A 215 -22.36 -1.67 -22.04
CA PRO A 215 -23.22 -0.52 -22.27
C PRO A 215 -24.61 -0.69 -21.64
N PHE A 216 -25.21 0.41 -21.22
CA PHE A 216 -26.55 0.41 -20.60
C PHE A 216 -27.60 -0.27 -21.50
N THR A 217 -27.54 -0.02 -22.81
CA THR A 217 -28.44 -0.61 -23.81
C THR A 217 -28.32 -2.12 -23.92
N ASP A 218 -27.14 -2.68 -23.65
CA ASP A 218 -26.86 -4.11 -23.81
C ASP A 218 -27.13 -4.91 -22.53
N ASN A 219 -27.00 -4.28 -21.39
CA ASN A 219 -27.22 -4.93 -20.08
C ASN A 219 -27.67 -3.90 -19.02
N PRO A 220 -28.92 -3.43 -19.04
CA PRO A 220 -29.40 -2.48 -18.03
C PRO A 220 -29.41 -3.05 -16.61
N GLY A 221 -29.50 -4.35 -16.44
CA GLY A 221 -29.48 -5.00 -15.13
C GLY A 221 -28.15 -4.86 -14.37
N GLY A 222 -27.05 -4.56 -15.04
CA GLY A 222 -25.76 -4.23 -14.43
C GLY A 222 -25.66 -2.81 -13.90
N TRP A 223 -26.66 -1.97 -14.14
CA TRP A 223 -26.67 -0.55 -13.80
C TRP A 223 -27.64 -0.28 -12.64
N LYS A 224 -27.29 0.72 -11.84
CA LYS A 224 -28.13 1.18 -10.74
C LYS A 224 -28.41 2.68 -10.88
N GLU A 225 -29.67 3.05 -10.71
CA GLU A 225 -30.07 4.44 -10.70
C GLU A 225 -29.52 5.16 -9.47
N VAL A 226 -29.05 6.38 -9.66
CA VAL A 226 -28.66 7.30 -8.61
C VAL A 226 -29.38 8.62 -8.79
N SER A 227 -29.70 9.32 -7.71
CA SER A 227 -30.30 10.63 -7.79
C SER A 227 -29.34 11.64 -8.43
N ALA A 228 -29.87 12.73 -9.01
CA ALA A 228 -29.06 13.81 -9.52
C ALA A 228 -28.16 14.42 -8.44
N ALA A 229 -28.62 14.48 -7.18
CA ALA A 229 -27.85 14.94 -6.05
C ALA A 229 -26.69 13.99 -5.73
N THR A 230 -26.92 12.67 -5.73
CA THR A 230 -25.87 11.65 -5.60
C THR A 230 -24.85 11.75 -6.74
N PHE A 231 -25.32 11.89 -7.98
CA PHE A 231 -24.45 12.03 -9.14
C PHE A 231 -23.58 13.29 -9.06
N ALA A 232 -24.11 14.41 -8.58
CA ALA A 232 -23.36 15.65 -8.38
C ALA A 232 -22.19 15.51 -7.37
N ASN A 233 -22.26 14.53 -6.44
CA ASN A 233 -21.20 14.23 -5.47
C ASN A 233 -20.04 13.39 -6.05
N PHE A 234 -20.19 12.82 -7.24
CA PHE A 234 -19.05 12.19 -7.90
C PHE A 234 -17.99 13.24 -8.24
N PRO A 235 -16.71 12.91 -8.06
CA PRO A 235 -15.63 13.85 -8.40
C PRO A 235 -15.76 14.35 -9.84
N ARG A 236 -15.52 15.65 -10.04
CA ARG A 236 -15.61 16.26 -11.36
C ARG A 236 -14.74 15.53 -12.39
N TRP A 237 -13.49 15.17 -12.00
CA TRP A 237 -12.59 14.43 -12.86
C TRP A 237 -13.18 13.08 -13.33
N PHE A 238 -13.99 12.41 -12.50
CA PHE A 238 -14.64 11.15 -12.88
C PHE A 238 -15.77 11.39 -13.88
N ARG A 239 -16.62 12.37 -13.62
CA ARG A 239 -17.72 12.73 -14.53
C ARG A 239 -17.22 13.18 -15.90
N ASP A 240 -16.16 14.00 -15.93
CA ASP A 240 -15.57 14.53 -17.16
C ASP A 240 -14.78 13.44 -17.91
N TRP A 241 -14.07 12.57 -17.19
CA TRP A 241 -13.26 11.49 -17.76
C TRP A 241 -14.12 10.36 -18.35
N ASP A 242 -15.14 9.89 -17.64
CA ASP A 242 -16.02 8.82 -18.12
C ASP A 242 -17.01 9.33 -19.17
N ASN A 243 -17.34 10.60 -19.12
CA ASN A 243 -18.13 11.36 -20.12
C ASN A 243 -19.33 10.56 -20.67
N ASN A 244 -20.21 10.10 -19.77
CA ASN A 244 -21.40 9.29 -20.10
C ASN A 244 -21.03 7.95 -20.79
N GLY A 245 -19.96 7.33 -20.34
CA GLY A 245 -19.36 6.18 -21.01
C GLY A 245 -19.50 4.85 -20.25
N THR A 246 -18.40 4.41 -19.65
CA THR A 246 -18.23 3.04 -19.16
C THR A 246 -18.88 2.79 -17.81
N TYR A 247 -18.78 3.73 -16.86
CA TYR A 247 -19.20 3.53 -15.47
C TYR A 247 -20.37 4.36 -15.02
N TRP A 248 -20.73 5.39 -15.80
CA TRP A 248 -21.97 6.13 -15.62
C TRP A 248 -22.61 6.47 -16.96
N CYS A 249 -23.93 6.62 -16.98
CA CYS A 249 -24.67 7.13 -18.14
C CYS A 249 -25.88 7.96 -17.70
N LYS A 250 -26.36 8.82 -18.60
CA LYS A 250 -27.63 9.49 -18.47
C LYS A 250 -28.60 8.91 -19.50
N HIS A 251 -29.77 8.42 -19.03
CA HIS A 251 -30.81 7.88 -19.88
C HIS A 251 -32.16 8.32 -19.32
N ASP A 252 -33.05 8.85 -20.18
CA ASP A 252 -34.36 9.39 -19.81
C ASP A 252 -34.30 10.35 -18.59
N ASP A 253 -33.37 11.30 -18.64
CA ASP A 253 -33.07 12.29 -17.59
C ASP A 253 -32.68 11.73 -16.23
N LYS A 254 -32.42 10.45 -16.13
CA LYS A 254 -31.90 9.77 -14.94
C LYS A 254 -30.44 9.42 -15.08
N TYR A 255 -29.75 9.36 -13.95
CA TYR A 255 -28.35 8.96 -13.88
C TYR A 255 -28.23 7.52 -13.41
N TYR A 256 -27.36 6.75 -14.07
CA TYR A 256 -27.06 5.37 -13.74
C TYR A 256 -25.55 5.20 -13.57
N VAL A 257 -25.17 4.36 -12.62
CA VAL A 257 -23.77 3.93 -12.43
C VAL A 257 -23.69 2.43 -12.45
N TRP A 258 -22.56 1.89 -12.92
CA TRP A 258 -22.34 0.46 -12.98
C TRP A 258 -22.28 -0.14 -11.58
N ALA A 259 -23.04 -1.21 -11.34
CA ALA A 259 -23.10 -1.87 -10.06
C ALA A 259 -21.78 -2.53 -9.66
N PHE A 260 -21.56 -2.69 -8.37
CA PHE A 260 -20.42 -3.40 -7.81
C PHE A 260 -20.86 -4.30 -6.65
N GLU A 261 -19.99 -5.24 -6.31
CA GLU A 261 -20.13 -6.12 -5.15
C GLU A 261 -19.12 -5.72 -4.07
N ASP A 262 -19.54 -5.69 -2.82
CA ASP A 262 -18.65 -5.57 -1.66
C ASP A 262 -17.90 -6.90 -1.49
N ALA A 263 -16.60 -6.90 -1.69
CA ALA A 263 -15.75 -8.08 -1.54
C ALA A 263 -15.37 -8.35 -0.07
N GLY A 264 -15.78 -7.49 0.86
CA GLY A 264 -15.42 -7.59 2.27
C GLY A 264 -14.06 -7.01 2.61
N ARG A 265 -13.65 -7.19 3.87
CA ARG A 265 -12.40 -6.62 4.41
C ARG A 265 -11.18 -7.35 3.84
N LEU A 266 -10.10 -6.59 3.64
CA LEU A 266 -8.85 -7.07 3.08
C LEU A 266 -8.31 -8.31 3.82
N GLY A 267 -8.11 -8.20 5.12
CA GLY A 267 -7.50 -9.27 5.92
C GLY A 267 -8.39 -10.49 6.09
N ASP A 268 -9.72 -10.37 5.94
CA ASP A 268 -10.62 -11.53 5.92
C ASP A 268 -10.44 -12.36 4.65
N ASN A 269 -10.11 -11.70 3.53
CA ASN A 269 -9.92 -12.35 2.24
C ASN A 269 -8.52 -12.95 2.06
N VAL A 270 -7.48 -12.25 2.48
CA VAL A 270 -6.08 -12.65 2.18
C VAL A 270 -5.22 -12.87 3.41
N GLY A 271 -5.72 -12.57 4.61
CA GLY A 271 -4.93 -12.51 5.83
C GLY A 271 -4.19 -11.18 5.96
N GLY A 272 -3.34 -11.07 6.95
CA GLY A 272 -2.46 -9.94 7.18
C GLY A 272 -1.21 -10.42 7.89
N GLN A 273 -0.04 -9.97 7.46
CA GLN A 273 1.21 -10.27 8.12
C GLN A 273 1.23 -9.62 9.52
N GLY A 274 1.89 -10.26 10.47
CA GLY A 274 2.20 -9.63 11.73
C GLY A 274 3.18 -8.48 11.55
N LEU A 275 3.51 -7.77 12.62
CA LEU A 275 4.54 -6.74 12.64
C LEU A 275 5.61 -7.09 13.66
N ALA A 276 6.88 -6.87 13.32
CA ALA A 276 8.00 -6.99 14.24
C ALA A 276 8.83 -5.70 14.20
N TYR A 277 9.17 -5.18 15.35
CA TYR A 277 9.95 -3.96 15.51
C TYR A 277 11.01 -4.12 16.60
N ASN A 278 12.05 -3.32 16.57
CA ASN A 278 13.21 -3.38 17.45
C ASN A 278 13.87 -4.78 17.48
N GLN A 279 13.88 -5.45 16.35
CA GLN A 279 14.44 -6.78 16.23
C GLN A 279 15.94 -6.72 15.97
N LYS A 280 16.68 -7.68 16.53
CA LYS A 280 18.11 -7.78 16.30
C LYS A 280 18.42 -7.93 14.81
N VAL A 281 19.38 -7.15 14.32
CA VAL A 281 19.94 -7.28 12.97
C VAL A 281 20.72 -8.62 12.86
N GLY A 282 20.78 -9.19 11.66
CA GLY A 282 21.44 -10.48 11.40
C GLY A 282 20.49 -11.67 11.36
N GLN A 283 19.17 -11.43 11.46
CA GLN A 283 18.17 -12.49 11.33
C GLN A 283 17.77 -12.73 9.87
N PRO A 284 17.36 -13.98 9.52
CA PRO A 284 16.91 -14.28 8.18
C PRO A 284 15.51 -13.72 7.91
N VAL A 285 15.33 -13.14 6.73
CA VAL A 285 14.04 -12.67 6.23
C VAL A 285 13.77 -13.23 4.83
N PHE A 286 12.48 -13.42 4.53
CA PHE A 286 12.01 -13.58 3.16
C PHE A 286 11.54 -12.21 2.64
N VAL A 287 11.98 -11.85 1.46
CA VAL A 287 11.52 -10.67 0.73
C VAL A 287 10.53 -11.10 -0.33
N PHE A 288 9.31 -10.55 -0.32
CA PHE A 288 8.27 -10.84 -1.32
C PHE A 288 7.85 -9.56 -2.02
N GLY A 289 7.85 -9.59 -3.36
CA GLY A 289 7.46 -8.44 -4.16
C GLY A 289 7.40 -8.73 -5.66
N TYR A 290 7.25 -7.67 -6.44
CA TYR A 290 7.16 -7.72 -7.90
C TYR A 290 8.33 -6.96 -8.54
N PRO A 291 9.57 -7.47 -8.45
CA PRO A 291 10.71 -6.79 -9.03
C PRO A 291 10.53 -6.62 -10.55
N SER A 292 11.01 -5.50 -11.07
CA SER A 292 10.98 -5.14 -12.48
C SER A 292 12.13 -4.20 -12.83
N GLY A 293 12.43 -4.05 -14.10
CA GLY A 293 13.51 -3.22 -14.58
C GLY A 293 14.82 -3.97 -14.77
N SER A 294 15.79 -3.31 -15.38
CA SER A 294 17.11 -3.88 -15.66
C SER A 294 18.08 -3.67 -14.50
N HIS A 295 19.05 -4.56 -14.42
CA HIS A 295 20.33 -4.27 -13.77
C HIS A 295 21.11 -3.17 -14.54
N PRO A 296 22.09 -2.51 -13.93
CA PRO A 296 22.93 -1.54 -14.64
C PRO A 296 23.63 -2.11 -15.87
N ASP A 297 24.00 -3.40 -15.88
CA ASP A 297 24.57 -4.12 -17.03
C ASP A 297 23.58 -4.36 -18.19
N GLY A 298 22.33 -3.90 -18.06
CA GLY A 298 21.27 -4.09 -19.04
C GLY A 298 20.53 -5.43 -18.95
N ASN A 299 20.92 -6.34 -18.05
CA ASN A 299 20.22 -7.59 -17.85
C ASN A 299 18.82 -7.35 -17.23
N TYR A 300 17.78 -7.82 -17.92
CA TYR A 300 16.39 -7.67 -17.52
C TYR A 300 15.85 -8.97 -16.90
N ALA A 301 16.19 -9.21 -15.64
CA ALA A 301 15.89 -10.46 -14.95
C ALA A 301 14.43 -10.59 -14.53
N TYR A 302 13.72 -9.46 -14.29
CA TYR A 302 12.38 -9.43 -13.74
C TYR A 302 11.45 -8.52 -14.52
N SER A 303 10.24 -9.02 -14.79
CA SER A 303 9.22 -8.30 -15.57
C SER A 303 8.15 -7.61 -14.74
N GLY A 304 8.16 -7.74 -13.42
CA GLY A 304 7.10 -7.24 -12.55
C GLY A 304 5.74 -7.95 -12.68
N LYS A 305 5.62 -8.96 -13.55
CA LYS A 305 4.34 -9.62 -13.84
C LYS A 305 3.91 -10.63 -12.79
N THR A 306 4.87 -11.21 -12.07
CA THR A 306 4.63 -12.28 -11.09
C THR A 306 5.32 -11.98 -9.78
N LEU A 307 4.67 -12.38 -8.67
CA LEU A 307 5.24 -12.31 -7.35
C LEU A 307 6.50 -13.18 -7.27
N LYS A 308 7.57 -12.63 -6.72
CA LYS A 308 8.87 -13.26 -6.54
C LYS A 308 9.24 -13.26 -5.05
N TRP A 309 10.25 -14.06 -4.72
CA TRP A 309 10.83 -14.06 -3.37
C TRP A 309 12.36 -14.10 -3.43
N SER A 310 12.96 -13.55 -2.41
CA SER A 310 14.38 -13.63 -2.10
C SER A 310 14.53 -13.98 -0.61
N TYR A 311 15.70 -14.47 -0.21
CA TYR A 311 15.96 -14.86 1.18
C TYR A 311 17.38 -14.50 1.56
N GLY A 312 17.56 -13.89 2.71
CA GLY A 312 18.87 -13.54 3.22
C GLY A 312 18.83 -13.12 4.68
N LYS A 313 20.01 -12.98 5.28
CA LYS A 313 20.16 -12.39 6.61
C LYS A 313 20.31 -10.87 6.48
N THR A 314 19.64 -10.14 7.34
CA THR A 314 19.79 -8.69 7.40
C THR A 314 21.17 -8.27 7.90
N PHE A 315 21.64 -7.14 7.47
CA PHE A 315 22.86 -6.48 7.97
C PHE A 315 22.65 -4.98 8.03
N ALA A 316 23.42 -4.28 8.85
CA ALA A 316 23.34 -2.83 8.97
C ALA A 316 23.87 -2.15 7.70
N ALA A 317 23.19 -1.11 7.24
CA ALA A 317 23.55 -0.35 6.06
C ALA A 317 23.28 1.14 6.26
N GLN A 318 23.91 1.95 5.43
CA GLN A 318 23.66 3.39 5.30
C GLN A 318 23.56 3.78 3.83
N ALA A 319 22.74 4.76 3.54
CA ALA A 319 22.59 5.38 2.23
C ALA A 319 22.41 6.90 2.37
N PRO A 320 23.51 7.66 2.57
CA PRO A 320 23.42 9.09 2.91
C PRO A 320 22.71 9.94 1.86
N ALA A 321 22.68 9.51 0.59
CA ALA A 321 22.02 10.24 -0.48
C ALA A 321 20.49 10.37 -0.27
N ILE A 322 19.91 9.42 0.46
CA ILE A 322 18.48 9.41 0.83
C ILE A 322 18.30 9.67 2.33
N LYS A 323 19.29 10.23 3.02
CA LYS A 323 19.28 10.46 4.47
C LYS A 323 19.01 9.19 5.27
N GLY A 324 19.60 8.07 4.84
CA GLY A 324 19.44 6.77 5.47
C GLY A 324 20.70 6.42 6.27
N GLU A 325 20.69 6.69 7.56
CA GLU A 325 21.78 6.38 8.50
C GLU A 325 21.50 5.11 9.28
N GLU A 326 20.23 4.74 9.48
CA GLU A 326 19.76 3.61 10.28
C GLU A 326 19.02 2.56 9.44
N LEU A 327 19.59 2.22 8.29
CA LEU A 327 19.01 1.23 7.39
C LEU A 327 19.44 -0.20 7.74
N VAL A 328 18.60 -1.13 7.36
CA VAL A 328 18.95 -2.54 7.22
C VAL A 328 18.96 -2.94 5.76
N ALA A 329 19.83 -3.87 5.41
CA ALA A 329 19.94 -4.39 4.06
C ALA A 329 19.90 -5.91 4.05
N VAL A 330 19.59 -6.48 2.90
CA VAL A 330 19.63 -7.92 2.65
C VAL A 330 20.19 -8.17 1.25
N LYS A 331 21.03 -9.20 1.10
CA LYS A 331 21.46 -9.63 -0.23
C LYS A 331 20.24 -10.13 -1.01
N SER A 332 19.99 -9.51 -2.15
CA SER A 332 18.86 -9.78 -3.03
C SER A 332 19.18 -9.33 -4.44
N SER A 333 18.85 -10.15 -5.41
CA SER A 333 19.00 -9.82 -6.85
C SER A 333 17.78 -9.08 -7.40
N PHE A 334 16.85 -8.63 -6.56
CA PHE A 334 15.70 -7.87 -7.03
C PHE A 334 16.17 -6.58 -7.70
N THR A 335 15.60 -6.30 -8.87
CA THR A 335 15.79 -5.02 -9.55
C THR A 335 14.81 -3.99 -8.97
N GLY A 336 15.19 -2.71 -9.01
CA GLY A 336 14.57 -1.66 -8.23
C GLY A 336 13.14 -1.32 -8.58
N GLU A 337 12.89 -1.10 -9.86
CA GLU A 337 11.58 -0.71 -10.33
C GLU A 337 10.56 -1.79 -10.00
N GLY A 338 9.52 -1.45 -9.23
CA GLY A 338 8.50 -2.39 -8.78
C GLY A 338 8.87 -3.22 -7.54
N ALA A 339 10.14 -3.38 -7.18
CA ALA A 339 10.52 -4.00 -5.92
C ALA A 339 10.25 -3.10 -4.71
N LEU A 340 10.11 -1.79 -4.91
CA LEU A 340 9.76 -0.82 -3.86
C LEU A 340 8.49 -1.26 -3.14
N GLY A 341 8.50 -1.22 -1.80
CA GLY A 341 7.42 -1.70 -0.96
C GLY A 341 7.36 -3.22 -0.79
N SER A 342 8.32 -3.99 -1.36
CA SER A 342 8.42 -5.44 -1.11
C SER A 342 8.54 -5.72 0.38
N SER A 343 7.72 -6.65 0.88
CA SER A 343 7.67 -6.99 2.30
C SER A 343 8.82 -7.90 2.74
N TRP A 344 9.48 -7.59 3.85
CA TRP A 344 10.50 -8.43 4.48
C TRP A 344 9.88 -9.16 5.67
N LEU A 345 9.71 -10.47 5.54
CA LEU A 345 9.01 -11.28 6.53
C LEU A 345 9.99 -12.10 7.38
N LEU A 346 10.07 -11.70 8.64
CA LEU A 346 10.77 -12.44 9.68
C LEU A 346 9.94 -13.65 10.11
N LYS A 347 10.60 -14.79 10.39
CA LYS A 347 9.96 -16.05 10.86
C LYS A 347 8.80 -16.51 9.96
N TYR A 348 8.94 -16.35 8.66
CA TYR A 348 7.91 -16.76 7.70
C TYR A 348 7.60 -18.25 7.81
N ASN A 349 6.35 -18.58 8.08
CA ASN A 349 5.83 -19.93 8.09
C ASN A 349 5.27 -20.31 6.73
N ASN A 350 5.96 -21.17 6.01
CA ASN A 350 5.62 -21.55 4.64
C ASN A 350 4.23 -22.23 4.52
N GLY A 351 3.84 -23.00 5.51
CA GLY A 351 2.53 -23.68 5.52
C GLY A 351 1.37 -22.71 5.71
N ARG A 352 1.53 -21.71 6.57
CA ARG A 352 0.52 -20.67 6.83
C ARG A 352 0.62 -19.48 5.89
N ARG A 353 1.77 -19.30 5.22
CA ARG A 353 2.08 -18.13 4.39
C ARG A 353 2.05 -16.80 5.18
N LEU A 354 2.40 -16.88 6.46
CA LEU A 354 2.39 -15.78 7.41
C LEU A 354 3.74 -15.68 8.13
N GLY A 355 4.12 -14.45 8.44
CA GLY A 355 5.29 -14.08 9.22
C GLY A 355 5.09 -12.71 9.83
N TYR A 356 6.18 -12.05 10.18
CA TYR A 356 6.18 -10.73 10.78
C TYR A 356 6.88 -9.75 9.85
N LEU A 357 6.18 -8.71 9.41
CA LEU A 357 6.77 -7.64 8.64
C LEU A 357 7.83 -6.93 9.49
N ASN A 358 9.06 -6.90 8.99
CA ASN A 358 10.23 -6.33 9.68
C ASN A 358 11.05 -5.41 8.76
N GLY A 359 10.52 -5.07 7.61
CA GLY A 359 11.09 -4.15 6.64
C GLY A 359 10.24 -4.05 5.38
N VAL A 360 10.46 -2.99 4.64
CA VAL A 360 9.94 -2.77 3.28
C VAL A 360 11.06 -2.27 2.40
N THR A 361 11.17 -2.76 1.18
CA THR A 361 12.20 -2.29 0.25
C THR A 361 11.94 -0.83 -0.13
N ILE A 362 12.92 0.02 0.11
CA ILE A 362 12.90 1.43 -0.30
C ILE A 362 13.88 1.72 -1.45
N GLY A 363 14.79 0.82 -1.71
CA GLY A 363 15.74 0.95 -2.79
C GLY A 363 16.58 -0.30 -2.99
N VAL A 364 17.34 -0.31 -4.06
CA VAL A 364 18.29 -1.36 -4.40
C VAL A 364 19.67 -0.77 -4.68
N SER A 365 20.71 -1.55 -4.43
CA SER A 365 22.09 -1.13 -4.57
C SER A 365 22.92 -2.22 -5.24
N ASP A 366 23.90 -1.80 -6.01
CA ASP A 366 25.04 -2.58 -6.43
C ASP A 366 26.17 -2.29 -5.43
N THR A 367 26.44 -3.23 -4.52
CA THR A 367 27.40 -3.02 -3.42
C THR A 367 28.79 -3.54 -3.73
N ASP A 368 28.98 -4.33 -4.76
CA ASP A 368 30.27 -4.88 -5.19
C ASP A 368 30.80 -4.26 -6.50
N GLY A 369 30.03 -3.38 -7.13
CA GLY A 369 30.44 -2.61 -8.30
C GLY A 369 30.55 -3.43 -9.59
N ASN A 370 29.77 -4.50 -9.70
CA ASN A 370 29.77 -5.39 -10.86
C ASN A 370 28.67 -5.07 -11.89
N ASP A 371 28.05 -3.90 -11.78
CA ASP A 371 26.92 -3.45 -12.60
C ASP A 371 25.65 -4.32 -12.45
N ARG A 372 25.48 -4.95 -11.27
CA ARG A 372 24.28 -5.73 -10.94
C ARG A 372 23.79 -5.37 -9.55
N PHE A 373 22.49 -5.13 -9.42
CA PHE A 373 21.88 -4.99 -8.09
C PHE A 373 22.00 -6.31 -7.33
N ASP A 374 22.57 -6.25 -6.14
CA ASP A 374 22.82 -7.38 -5.28
C ASP A 374 22.25 -7.21 -3.86
N THR A 375 21.73 -6.03 -3.57
CA THR A 375 21.29 -5.63 -2.23
C THR A 375 20.00 -4.83 -2.29
N SER A 376 19.02 -5.20 -1.47
CA SER A 376 17.84 -4.39 -1.17
C SER A 376 18.02 -3.71 0.19
N VAL A 377 17.50 -2.50 0.35
CA VAL A 377 17.56 -1.73 1.60
C VAL A 377 16.17 -1.40 2.13
N SER A 378 16.04 -1.27 3.44
CA SER A 378 14.82 -0.95 4.18
C SER A 378 15.16 -0.06 5.36
N PRO A 379 14.27 0.84 5.80
CA PRO A 379 14.33 1.41 7.14
C PRO A 379 14.43 0.32 8.20
N TYR A 380 15.14 0.59 9.29
CA TYR A 380 15.07 -0.26 10.46
C TYR A 380 13.73 -0.03 11.16
N PHE A 381 12.96 -1.09 11.34
CA PHE A 381 11.67 -1.03 12.02
C PHE A 381 11.88 -0.93 13.54
N ASP A 382 11.67 0.22 14.10
CA ASP A 382 11.86 0.63 15.48
C ASP A 382 10.54 0.97 16.19
N GLY A 383 10.61 1.66 17.34
CA GLY A 383 9.44 2.11 18.09
C GLY A 383 8.71 3.27 17.43
N GLU A 384 9.39 4.09 16.63
CA GLU A 384 8.77 5.18 15.89
C GLU A 384 7.87 4.64 14.79
N LEU A 385 8.35 3.66 13.99
CA LEU A 385 7.49 2.93 13.05
C LEU A 385 6.28 2.30 13.77
N TYR A 386 6.50 1.69 14.94
CA TYR A 386 5.40 1.12 15.73
C TYR A 386 4.40 2.18 16.17
N GLY A 387 4.86 3.40 16.46
CA GLY A 387 4.01 4.57 16.73
C GLY A 387 3.08 4.89 15.57
N VAL A 388 3.62 4.98 14.35
CA VAL A 388 2.86 5.21 13.12
C VAL A 388 1.86 4.08 12.87
N TYR A 389 2.30 2.82 13.00
CA TYR A 389 1.42 1.66 12.90
C TYR A 389 0.25 1.73 13.89
N LYS A 390 0.51 2.07 15.15
CA LYS A 390 -0.52 2.22 16.19
C LYS A 390 -1.55 3.30 15.88
N ALA A 391 -1.15 4.38 15.23
CA ALA A 391 -2.07 5.43 14.80
C ALA A 391 -3.05 4.93 13.73
N ALA A 392 -2.58 4.10 12.80
CA ALA A 392 -3.41 3.51 11.75
C ALA A 392 -4.23 2.29 12.20
N TYR A 393 -3.70 1.49 13.13
CA TYR A 393 -4.23 0.18 13.56
C TYR A 393 -5.71 0.18 13.96
N PRO A 394 -6.24 1.13 14.77
CA PRO A 394 -7.60 1.09 15.31
C PRO A 394 -8.64 1.73 14.40
N LEU A 395 -8.29 2.10 13.17
CA LEU A 395 -9.17 2.92 12.33
C LEU A 395 -10.05 2.08 11.41
N TRP A 396 -11.34 2.34 11.47
CA TRP A 396 -12.34 1.75 10.59
C TRP A 396 -12.45 2.54 9.28
N SER A 397 -12.37 1.85 8.15
CA SER A 397 -12.54 2.48 6.82
C SER A 397 -13.97 2.35 6.27
N GLY A 398 -14.64 1.26 6.56
CA GLY A 398 -15.99 0.98 6.05
C GLY A 398 -16.01 0.37 4.66
N SER A 399 -17.23 0.16 4.17
CA SER A 399 -17.51 -0.26 2.80
C SER A 399 -17.60 0.95 1.88
N ILE A 400 -17.32 0.73 0.59
CA ILE A 400 -17.63 1.72 -0.45
C ILE A 400 -19.16 1.80 -0.57
N ALA A 401 -19.72 2.97 -0.32
CA ALA A 401 -21.17 3.19 -0.37
C ALA A 401 -21.50 4.24 -1.44
N VAL A 402 -22.28 3.81 -2.43
CA VAL A 402 -22.95 4.69 -3.39
C VAL A 402 -24.44 4.59 -3.12
N PRO A 403 -25.14 5.68 -2.78
CA PRO A 403 -26.58 5.67 -2.58
C PRO A 403 -27.29 5.38 -3.90
N PHE A 404 -27.75 4.14 -4.05
CA PHE A 404 -28.57 3.76 -5.19
C PHE A 404 -30.04 4.03 -4.89
N GLU A 405 -30.78 4.54 -5.88
CA GLU A 405 -32.24 4.54 -5.84
C GLU A 405 -32.71 3.08 -5.94
N SER A 406 -33.65 2.69 -5.13
CA SER A 406 -34.25 1.36 -5.27
C SER A 406 -34.89 1.25 -6.66
N PRO A 407 -34.64 0.20 -7.44
CA PRO A 407 -35.34 0.00 -8.68
C PRO A 407 -36.81 -0.15 -8.31
N VAL A 408 -37.67 0.77 -8.75
CA VAL A 408 -39.10 0.51 -8.82
C VAL A 408 -39.25 -0.52 -9.93
N LEU A 409 -39.25 -1.78 -9.55
CA LEU A 409 -39.63 -2.85 -10.45
C LEU A 409 -41.12 -2.68 -10.75
N HIS A 410 -41.44 -2.15 -11.90
CA HIS A 410 -42.75 -2.22 -12.51
C HIS A 410 -42.73 -3.24 -13.63
#